data_c67acd16efb003a910b2feaae2b2cf55
#
_entry.id   c67acd16efb003a910b2feaae2b2cf55
#
_cell.length_a   1.000
_cell.length_b   1.000
_cell.length_c   1.000
_cell.angle_alpha   90.00
_cell.angle_beta   90.00
_cell.angle_gamma   90.00
#
_symmetry.space_group_name_H-M   'P 1'
#
loop_
_entity.id
_entity.type
_entity.pdbx_description
1 polymer ?
#
loop_
_entity_poly.entity_id
_entity_poly.type
_entity_poly.pdbx_seq_one_letter_code
_entity_poly.pdbx_strand_id
1 'polypeptide(L)'
;LEPPVVHIKKELREDYEKIKDLLAHHTLTDDPKKPSFTICFDTLDERDAATEIMAHHGLRFRTGKTLVPFRLTGNIEWGVKAPDLEDEKGLTVWVWPESLWAPISFTCAYLKSKGIDMEHYKDYWCSKDSQVYQFIGSDNIYFYGVAEMAMFMALKKGEITSDPEDGEMQLPILVANNHILFLDKKASSSGSIKPP
;
A
#
# COMPACT_ATOMS: atom_id res chain seq x y z
N LEU A 1 2.74 -9.56 -13.03
CA LEU A 1 2.99 -10.95 -12.60
C LEU A 1 3.66 -10.93 -11.23
N GLU A 2 3.16 -11.73 -10.32
CA GLU A 2 3.76 -11.91 -9.00
C GLU A 2 5.06 -12.71 -9.17
N PRO A 3 6.19 -12.25 -8.58
CA PRO A 3 7.44 -13.02 -8.70
C PRO A 3 7.36 -14.30 -7.85
N PRO A 4 7.95 -15.42 -8.30
CA PRO A 4 7.93 -16.70 -7.57
C PRO A 4 8.94 -16.68 -6.41
N VAL A 5 8.78 -15.73 -5.48
CA VAL A 5 9.72 -15.50 -4.37
C VAL A 5 9.08 -15.69 -3.01
N VAL A 6 9.89 -16.10 -2.05
CA VAL A 6 9.55 -16.17 -0.63
C VAL A 6 10.62 -15.41 0.16
N HIS A 7 10.17 -14.60 1.13
CA HIS A 7 11.04 -13.86 2.03
C HIS A 7 10.96 -14.45 3.43
N ILE A 8 12.11 -14.79 4.01
CA ILE A 8 12.23 -15.37 5.34
C ILE A 8 13.12 -14.46 6.18
N LYS A 9 12.72 -14.17 7.42
CA LYS A 9 13.54 -13.40 8.34
C LYS A 9 14.86 -14.09 8.66
N LYS A 10 15.96 -13.34 8.77
CA LYS A 10 17.29 -13.89 9.05
C LYS A 10 17.36 -14.66 10.37
N GLU A 11 16.57 -14.28 11.37
CA GLU A 11 16.46 -14.99 12.66
C GLU A 11 15.93 -16.42 12.51
N LEU A 12 15.25 -16.75 11.40
CA LEU A 12 14.70 -18.08 11.11
C LEU A 12 15.60 -18.89 10.15
N ARG A 13 16.86 -18.49 9.97
CA ARG A 13 17.80 -19.13 9.04
C ARG A 13 18.03 -20.60 9.39
N GLU A 14 18.21 -20.90 10.66
CA GLU A 14 18.43 -22.27 11.13
C GLU A 14 17.22 -23.18 10.85
N ASP A 15 16.01 -22.67 10.99
CA ASP A 15 14.79 -23.43 10.70
C ASP A 15 14.61 -23.65 9.20
N TYR A 16 14.97 -22.68 8.38
CA TYR A 16 15.02 -22.86 6.92
C TYR A 16 16.04 -23.94 6.52
N GLU A 17 17.25 -23.93 7.07
CA GLU A 17 18.30 -24.90 6.74
C GLU A 17 17.86 -26.35 7.04
N LYS A 18 16.97 -26.58 8.04
CA LYS A 18 16.44 -27.91 8.38
C LYS A 18 15.49 -28.46 7.31
N ILE A 19 14.85 -27.59 6.53
CA ILE A 19 13.80 -28.00 5.58
C ILE A 19 14.12 -27.67 4.12
N LYS A 20 15.21 -26.96 3.84
CA LYS A 20 15.56 -26.52 2.49
C LYS A 20 15.60 -27.64 1.45
N ASP A 21 16.05 -28.83 1.86
CA ASP A 21 16.16 -29.99 0.98
C ASP A 21 14.81 -30.64 0.67
N LEU A 22 13.74 -30.24 1.36
CA LEU A 22 12.35 -30.65 1.07
C LEU A 22 11.70 -29.75 0.02
N LEU A 23 12.29 -28.57 -0.24
CA LEU A 23 11.76 -27.59 -1.18
C LEU A 23 12.24 -27.90 -2.60
N ALA A 24 11.46 -27.46 -3.61
CA ALA A 24 11.92 -27.48 -5.00
C ALA A 24 13.21 -26.67 -5.17
N HIS A 25 13.92 -26.89 -6.28
CA HIS A 25 15.13 -26.14 -6.59
C HIS A 25 14.85 -24.62 -6.54
N HIS A 26 15.70 -23.89 -5.86
CA HIS A 26 15.57 -22.44 -5.71
C HIS A 26 16.92 -21.78 -5.51
N THR A 27 17.00 -20.51 -5.86
CA THR A 27 18.16 -19.66 -5.62
C THR A 27 17.94 -18.82 -4.35
N LEU A 28 19.00 -18.63 -3.57
CA LEU A 28 18.96 -17.84 -2.35
C LEU A 28 19.74 -16.53 -2.53
N THR A 29 19.11 -15.41 -2.17
CA THR A 29 19.73 -14.08 -2.13
C THR A 29 19.66 -13.53 -0.70
N ASP A 30 20.81 -13.20 -0.14
CA ASP A 30 20.94 -12.63 1.18
C ASP A 30 21.66 -11.27 1.10
N ASP A 31 20.90 -10.18 1.22
CA ASP A 31 21.41 -8.83 1.29
C ASP A 31 21.73 -8.48 2.76
N PRO A 32 22.98 -8.16 3.13
CA PRO A 32 23.34 -7.81 4.51
C PRO A 32 22.53 -6.65 5.10
N LYS A 33 22.05 -5.73 4.26
CA LYS A 33 21.27 -4.56 4.68
C LYS A 33 19.79 -4.86 4.96
N LYS A 34 19.30 -6.04 4.58
CA LYS A 34 17.89 -6.42 4.77
C LYS A 34 17.71 -7.33 5.98
N PRO A 35 16.56 -7.25 6.69
CA PRO A 35 16.26 -8.11 7.83
C PRO A 35 15.84 -9.53 7.41
N SER A 36 15.66 -9.79 6.12
CA SER A 36 15.24 -11.08 5.56
C SER A 36 16.10 -11.45 4.37
N PHE A 37 16.29 -12.74 4.14
CA PHE A 37 16.78 -13.30 2.90
C PHE A 37 15.60 -13.72 2.00
N THR A 38 15.88 -13.89 0.72
CA THR A 38 14.88 -14.23 -0.30
C THR A 38 15.28 -15.52 -0.99
N ILE A 39 14.33 -16.43 -1.16
CA ILE A 39 14.46 -17.60 -2.03
C ILE A 39 13.57 -17.40 -3.25
N CYS A 40 14.08 -17.74 -4.44
CA CYS A 40 13.40 -17.58 -5.71
C CYS A 40 13.29 -18.94 -6.38
N PHE A 41 12.09 -19.33 -6.74
CA PHE A 41 11.74 -20.54 -7.48
C PHE A 41 11.66 -20.25 -8.97
N ASP A 42 11.63 -21.27 -9.81
CA ASP A 42 11.49 -21.12 -11.26
C ASP A 42 10.03 -20.80 -11.65
N THR A 43 9.06 -21.35 -10.89
CA THR A 43 7.62 -21.15 -11.16
C THR A 43 6.83 -20.75 -9.92
N LEU A 44 5.62 -20.23 -10.12
CA LEU A 44 4.68 -19.94 -9.03
C LEU A 44 4.18 -21.22 -8.34
N ASP A 45 3.98 -22.28 -9.08
CA ASP A 45 3.51 -23.57 -8.54
C ASP A 45 4.54 -24.15 -7.57
N GLU A 46 5.83 -24.08 -7.90
CA GLU A 46 6.92 -24.51 -7.01
C GLU A 46 6.99 -23.64 -5.74
N ARG A 47 6.82 -22.32 -5.89
CA ARG A 47 6.72 -21.41 -4.75
C ARG A 47 5.55 -21.79 -3.84
N ASP A 48 4.37 -22.04 -4.41
CA ASP A 48 3.16 -22.35 -3.64
C ASP A 48 3.32 -23.68 -2.91
N ALA A 49 3.82 -24.72 -3.57
CA ALA A 49 4.15 -25.99 -2.92
C ALA A 49 5.19 -25.80 -1.79
N ALA A 50 6.21 -24.98 -2.00
CA ALA A 50 7.20 -24.68 -0.97
C ALA A 50 6.59 -23.96 0.24
N THR A 51 5.63 -23.06 0.02
CA THR A 51 4.94 -22.35 1.12
C THR A 51 4.09 -23.29 1.97
N GLU A 52 3.46 -24.30 1.38
CA GLU A 52 2.75 -25.35 2.12
C GLU A 52 3.69 -26.18 3.01
N ILE A 53 4.85 -26.57 2.48
CA ILE A 53 5.88 -27.30 3.25
C ILE A 53 6.38 -26.43 4.41
N MET A 54 6.72 -25.17 4.15
CA MET A 54 7.17 -24.22 5.19
C MET A 54 6.11 -24.05 6.30
N ALA A 55 4.84 -23.87 5.91
CA ALA A 55 3.74 -23.71 6.86
C ALA A 55 3.57 -24.98 7.72
N HIS A 56 3.66 -26.17 7.10
CA HIS A 56 3.58 -27.44 7.82
C HIS A 56 4.70 -27.59 8.87
N HIS A 57 5.88 -27.07 8.58
CA HIS A 57 7.03 -27.08 9.51
C HIS A 57 7.06 -25.86 10.44
N GLY A 58 6.04 -25.01 10.44
CA GLY A 58 5.95 -23.84 11.30
C GLY A 58 6.94 -22.71 10.96
N LEU A 59 7.58 -22.76 9.78
CA LEU A 59 8.47 -21.71 9.33
C LEU A 59 7.66 -20.50 8.84
N ARG A 60 7.86 -19.33 9.46
CA ARG A 60 7.18 -18.09 9.07
C ARG A 60 7.88 -17.45 7.88
N PHE A 61 7.09 -17.10 6.87
CA PHE A 61 7.55 -16.51 5.62
C PHE A 61 6.57 -15.44 5.11
N ARG A 62 6.97 -14.76 4.04
CA ARG A 62 6.13 -13.84 3.25
C ARG A 62 6.36 -14.11 1.78
N THR A 63 5.30 -14.03 0.98
CA THR A 63 5.33 -14.09 -0.49
C THR A 63 5.04 -12.73 -1.09
N GLY A 64 5.42 -12.54 -2.35
CA GLY A 64 5.12 -11.33 -3.12
C GLY A 64 5.87 -10.08 -2.66
N LYS A 65 5.45 -8.92 -3.16
CA LYS A 65 5.97 -7.63 -2.74
C LYS A 65 5.59 -7.35 -1.29
N THR A 66 6.57 -6.94 -0.49
CA THR A 66 6.28 -6.40 0.84
C THR A 66 5.43 -5.15 0.71
N LEU A 67 4.22 -5.18 1.27
CA LEU A 67 3.42 -3.97 1.40
C LEU A 67 4.18 -2.95 2.26
N VAL A 68 4.22 -1.71 1.81
CA VAL A 68 4.74 -0.61 2.63
C VAL A 68 3.78 -0.44 3.81
N PRO A 69 4.24 -0.57 5.07
CA PRO A 69 3.34 -0.41 6.21
C PRO A 69 2.78 1.02 6.21
N PHE A 70 1.49 1.14 6.50
CA PHE A 70 0.88 2.45 6.69
C PHE A 70 1.43 3.09 7.97
N ARG A 71 1.91 4.32 7.86
CA ARG A 71 2.48 5.08 8.97
C ARG A 71 2.18 6.57 8.79
N LEU A 72 2.18 7.33 9.86
CA LEU A 72 1.95 8.78 9.84
C LEU A 72 3.26 9.57 9.67
N THR A 73 4.34 9.04 10.23
CA THR A 73 5.64 9.69 10.27
C THR A 73 6.77 8.73 9.92
N GLY A 74 7.93 9.27 9.66
CA GLY A 74 9.17 8.53 9.44
C GLY A 74 10.39 9.35 9.83
N ASN A 75 11.52 8.70 9.96
CA ASN A 75 12.81 9.29 10.33
C ASN A 75 13.60 9.78 9.10
N ILE A 76 12.96 10.48 8.19
CA ILE A 76 13.58 11.04 6.98
C ILE A 76 13.99 12.48 7.33
N GLU A 77 15.21 12.89 6.97
CA GLU A 77 15.71 14.24 7.26
C GLU A 77 15.00 15.33 6.44
N TRP A 78 14.55 14.97 5.23
CA TRP A 78 13.88 15.86 4.29
C TRP A 78 12.36 15.77 4.42
N GLY A 79 11.69 16.91 4.44
CA GLY A 79 10.22 17.01 4.42
C GLY A 79 9.64 17.88 5.53
N VAL A 80 8.33 17.86 5.66
CA VAL A 80 7.60 18.60 6.70
C VAL A 80 7.80 17.90 8.05
N LYS A 81 8.29 18.66 9.04
CA LYS A 81 8.49 18.12 10.39
C LYS A 81 7.15 17.85 11.06
N ALA A 82 7.06 16.66 11.68
CA ALA A 82 5.94 16.33 12.54
C ALA A 82 6.05 17.07 13.87
N PRO A 83 4.95 17.38 14.57
CA PRO A 83 5.00 17.87 15.94
C PRO A 83 5.75 16.88 16.84
N ASP A 84 6.57 17.39 17.74
CA ASP A 84 7.22 16.57 18.75
C ASP A 84 6.18 16.04 19.75
N LEU A 85 6.21 14.74 19.98
CA LEU A 85 5.47 14.05 21.03
C LEU A 85 6.43 13.68 22.16
N GLU A 86 5.88 13.28 23.33
CA GLU A 86 6.71 13.00 24.53
C GLU A 86 7.83 12.00 24.25
N ASP A 87 7.51 10.90 23.55
CA ASP A 87 8.43 9.80 23.27
C ASP A 87 9.00 9.79 21.85
N GLU A 88 8.50 10.68 20.95
CA GLU A 88 8.85 10.68 19.52
C GLU A 88 9.18 12.09 19.05
N LYS A 89 10.43 12.34 18.72
CA LYS A 89 10.94 13.65 18.30
C LYS A 89 11.66 13.60 16.96
N GLY A 90 11.68 14.73 16.29
CA GLY A 90 12.44 14.92 15.06
C GLY A 90 11.93 14.13 13.86
N LEU A 91 10.71 13.61 13.93
CA LEU A 91 10.09 12.87 12.84
C LEU A 91 9.60 13.79 11.72
N THR A 92 9.45 13.23 10.55
CA THR A 92 8.95 13.90 9.36
C THR A 92 7.60 13.27 8.97
N VAL A 93 6.63 14.10 8.59
CA VAL A 93 5.31 13.63 8.10
C VAL A 93 5.51 12.76 6.86
N TRP A 94 4.85 11.61 6.85
CA TRP A 94 4.87 10.72 5.69
C TRP A 94 3.74 11.08 4.73
N VAL A 95 4.07 11.15 3.46
CA VAL A 95 3.18 11.70 2.42
C VAL A 95 1.87 10.92 2.21
N TRP A 96 1.85 9.61 2.46
CA TRP A 96 0.69 8.80 2.12
C TRP A 96 -0.60 9.16 2.89
N PRO A 97 -0.59 9.37 4.22
CA PRO A 97 -1.80 9.84 4.91
C PRO A 97 -2.34 11.14 4.35
N GLU A 98 -1.46 12.09 4.02
CA GLU A 98 -1.84 13.36 3.40
C GLU A 98 -2.38 13.19 1.98
N SER A 99 -1.74 12.34 1.18
CA SER A 99 -2.13 12.08 -0.22
C SER A 99 -3.53 11.49 -0.34
N LEU A 100 -3.99 10.73 0.64
CA LEU A 100 -5.34 10.15 0.64
C LEU A 100 -6.45 11.21 0.86
N TRP A 101 -6.11 12.33 1.49
CA TRP A 101 -7.01 13.49 1.63
C TRP A 101 -6.94 14.47 0.45
N ALA A 102 -5.95 14.34 -0.42
CA ALA A 102 -5.72 15.29 -1.51
C ALA A 102 -6.93 15.46 -2.44
N PRO A 103 -7.71 14.44 -2.83
CA PRO A 103 -8.89 14.60 -3.66
C PRO A 103 -9.94 15.54 -3.05
N ILE A 104 -10.15 15.45 -1.72
CA ILE A 104 -11.04 16.35 -0.99
C ILE A 104 -10.48 17.77 -1.00
N SER A 105 -9.18 17.93 -0.75
CA SER A 105 -8.50 19.22 -0.79
C SER A 105 -8.58 19.86 -2.18
N PHE A 106 -8.51 19.07 -3.25
CA PHE A 106 -8.69 19.57 -4.63
C PHE A 106 -10.11 20.05 -4.88
N THR A 107 -11.12 19.36 -4.34
CA THR A 107 -12.52 19.83 -4.37
C THR A 107 -12.65 21.20 -3.68
N CYS A 108 -12.10 21.34 -2.48
CA CYS A 108 -12.07 22.61 -1.75
C CYS A 108 -11.36 23.72 -2.54
N ALA A 109 -10.20 23.42 -3.13
CA ALA A 109 -9.45 24.39 -3.93
C ALA A 109 -10.23 24.81 -5.18
N TYR A 110 -10.91 23.89 -5.84
CA TYR A 110 -11.78 24.18 -6.97
C TYR A 110 -12.92 25.10 -6.57
N LEU A 111 -13.66 24.79 -5.51
CA LEU A 111 -14.76 25.61 -5.01
C LEU A 111 -14.29 27.04 -4.70
N LYS A 112 -13.18 27.16 -3.97
CA LYS A 112 -12.57 28.46 -3.68
C LYS A 112 -12.23 29.25 -4.95
N SER A 113 -11.71 28.57 -6.00
CA SER A 113 -11.40 29.22 -7.28
C SER A 113 -12.64 29.77 -8.01
N LYS A 114 -13.81 29.25 -7.68
CA LYS A 114 -15.11 29.67 -8.21
C LYS A 114 -15.83 30.67 -7.30
N GLY A 115 -15.22 31.07 -6.19
CA GLY A 115 -15.87 31.97 -5.22
C GLY A 115 -16.98 31.30 -4.41
N ILE A 116 -16.99 29.96 -4.37
CA ILE A 116 -17.96 29.16 -3.61
C ILE A 116 -17.33 28.81 -2.27
N ASP A 117 -18.15 28.77 -1.21
CA ASP A 117 -17.67 28.34 0.11
C ASP A 117 -17.12 26.91 0.06
N MET A 118 -15.95 26.71 0.65
CA MET A 118 -15.28 25.41 0.67
C MET A 118 -16.10 24.35 1.43
N GLU A 119 -16.97 24.72 2.37
CA GLU A 119 -17.86 23.79 3.07
C GLU A 119 -18.78 23.00 2.13
N HIS A 120 -19.02 23.50 0.92
CA HIS A 120 -19.73 22.77 -0.13
C HIS A 120 -18.97 21.55 -0.66
N TYR A 121 -17.73 21.27 -0.19
CA TYR A 121 -17.10 19.96 -0.48
C TYR A 121 -17.97 18.81 0.01
N LYS A 122 -18.77 19.01 1.05
CA LYS A 122 -19.68 18.02 1.63
C LYS A 122 -20.75 17.55 0.64
N ASP A 123 -21.20 18.44 -0.26
CA ASP A 123 -22.19 18.10 -1.29
C ASP A 123 -21.67 17.01 -2.24
N TYR A 124 -20.33 16.88 -2.38
CA TYR A 124 -19.66 15.90 -3.23
C TYR A 124 -19.17 14.67 -2.47
N TRP A 125 -18.74 14.85 -1.22
CA TRP A 125 -18.04 13.80 -0.45
C TRP A 125 -18.87 13.24 0.70
N CYS A 126 -19.94 13.93 1.12
CA CYS A 126 -20.74 13.55 2.28
C CYS A 126 -22.23 13.34 1.94
N SER A 127 -22.67 13.52 0.70
CA SER A 127 -24.07 13.30 0.31
C SER A 127 -24.26 11.91 -0.28
N LYS A 128 -25.34 11.21 0.12
CA LYS A 128 -25.76 9.95 -0.49
C LYS A 128 -26.21 10.09 -1.96
N ASP A 129 -26.56 11.30 -2.38
CA ASP A 129 -26.93 11.59 -3.77
C ASP A 129 -25.70 11.77 -4.68
N SER A 130 -24.49 11.84 -4.11
CA SER A 130 -23.23 11.92 -4.83
C SER A 130 -22.51 10.58 -4.86
N GLN A 131 -21.73 10.36 -5.93
CA GLN A 131 -20.82 9.22 -6.03
C GLN A 131 -19.43 9.69 -6.48
N VAL A 132 -18.42 9.35 -5.71
CA VAL A 132 -17.03 9.62 -6.03
C VAL A 132 -16.41 8.37 -6.64
N TYR A 133 -15.86 8.48 -7.83
CA TYR A 133 -15.09 7.42 -8.49
C TYR A 133 -13.61 7.76 -8.48
N GLN A 134 -12.79 6.86 -7.95
CA GLN A 134 -11.34 7.00 -7.94
C GLN A 134 -10.73 5.99 -8.89
N PHE A 135 -10.11 6.48 -9.97
CA PHE A 135 -9.38 5.66 -10.93
C PHE A 135 -7.93 5.56 -10.50
N ILE A 136 -7.48 4.37 -10.15
CA ILE A 136 -6.14 4.13 -9.57
C ILE A 136 -5.40 3.01 -10.29
N GLY A 137 -4.06 3.02 -10.19
CA GLY A 137 -3.25 1.87 -10.55
C GLY A 137 -3.41 0.75 -9.51
N SER A 138 -3.37 -0.49 -9.96
CA SER A 138 -3.52 -1.68 -9.10
C SER A 138 -2.49 -1.74 -7.96
N ASP A 139 -1.34 -1.10 -8.12
CA ASP A 139 -0.30 -0.97 -7.08
C ASP A 139 -0.69 -0.02 -5.94
N ASN A 140 -1.75 0.76 -6.09
CA ASN A 140 -2.27 1.69 -5.10
C ASN A 140 -3.51 1.18 -4.35
N ILE A 141 -4.01 -0.02 -4.67
CA ILE A 141 -5.22 -0.58 -4.03
C ILE A 141 -5.08 -0.62 -2.49
N TYR A 142 -3.89 -0.93 -1.97
CA TYR A 142 -3.67 -0.94 -0.52
C TYR A 142 -3.95 0.42 0.12
N PHE A 143 -3.49 1.51 -0.49
CA PHE A 143 -3.66 2.84 0.07
C PHE A 143 -5.09 3.35 -0.08
N TYR A 144 -5.67 3.27 -1.26
CA TYR A 144 -7.02 3.79 -1.53
C TYR A 144 -8.13 2.81 -1.12
N GLY A 145 -7.91 1.50 -1.24
CA GLY A 145 -8.92 0.48 -0.93
C GLY A 145 -8.95 0.01 0.53
N VAL A 146 -7.84 0.18 1.26
CA VAL A 146 -7.77 -0.23 2.67
C VAL A 146 -7.54 0.97 3.58
N ALA A 147 -6.45 1.73 3.38
CA ALA A 147 -6.08 2.78 4.31
C ALA A 147 -7.05 3.98 4.24
N GLU A 148 -7.37 4.48 3.04
CA GLU A 148 -8.32 5.60 2.87
C GLU A 148 -9.71 5.22 3.39
N MET A 149 -10.23 4.06 3.01
CA MET A 149 -11.54 3.59 3.48
C MET A 149 -11.58 3.49 5.01
N ALA A 150 -10.54 2.94 5.62
CA ALA A 150 -10.44 2.88 7.08
C ALA A 150 -10.38 4.27 7.72
N MET A 151 -9.69 5.23 7.12
CA MET A 151 -9.64 6.62 7.60
C MET A 151 -11.01 7.28 7.51
N PHE A 152 -11.74 7.10 6.41
CA PHE A 152 -13.08 7.66 6.24
C PHE A 152 -14.07 7.06 7.24
N MET A 153 -14.04 5.74 7.42
CA MET A 153 -14.86 5.07 8.43
C MET A 153 -14.55 5.55 9.86
N ALA A 154 -13.28 5.83 10.17
CA ALA A 154 -12.85 6.29 11.49
C ALA A 154 -13.29 7.73 11.83
N LEU A 155 -13.72 8.52 10.85
CA LEU A 155 -14.28 9.86 11.10
C LEU A 155 -15.63 9.81 11.79
N LYS A 156 -16.36 8.70 11.68
CA LYS A 156 -17.64 8.54 12.35
C LYS A 156 -17.42 8.35 13.84
N LYS A 157 -18.13 9.14 14.65
CA LYS A 157 -18.21 8.94 16.11
C LYS A 157 -19.15 7.79 16.39
N GLY A 158 -18.65 6.64 16.84
CA GLY A 158 -19.46 5.48 17.16
C GLY A 158 -19.02 4.23 16.39
N GLU A 159 -19.98 3.48 15.86
CA GLU A 159 -19.68 2.26 15.12
C GLU A 159 -19.06 2.56 13.75
N ILE A 160 -18.01 1.82 13.42
CA ILE A 160 -17.41 1.83 12.09
C ILE A 160 -18.36 1.14 11.12
N THR A 161 -18.75 1.82 10.05
CA THR A 161 -19.67 1.28 9.04
C THR A 161 -19.13 1.45 7.63
N SER A 162 -19.46 0.51 6.77
CA SER A 162 -19.23 0.58 5.33
C SER A 162 -20.39 1.24 4.57
N ASP A 163 -21.47 1.60 5.27
CA ASP A 163 -22.62 2.33 4.73
C ASP A 163 -22.86 3.60 5.57
N PRO A 164 -22.07 4.67 5.34
CA PRO A 164 -22.24 5.93 6.07
C PRO A 164 -23.57 6.59 5.73
N GLU A 165 -24.14 7.31 6.69
CA GLU A 165 -25.37 8.05 6.49
C GLU A 165 -25.16 9.33 5.67
N ASP A 166 -26.27 9.96 5.25
CA ASP A 166 -26.21 11.24 4.57
C ASP A 166 -25.63 12.31 5.51
N GLY A 167 -24.69 13.10 4.98
CA GLY A 167 -23.93 14.07 5.77
C GLY A 167 -22.61 13.52 6.34
N GLU A 168 -22.41 12.21 6.33
CA GLU A 168 -21.14 11.56 6.69
C GLU A 168 -20.26 11.36 5.45
N MET A 169 -18.95 11.21 5.66
CA MET A 169 -18.01 10.93 4.58
C MET A 169 -18.38 9.64 3.85
N GLN A 170 -18.75 9.74 2.57
CA GLN A 170 -19.12 8.60 1.74
C GLN A 170 -17.86 7.87 1.23
N LEU A 171 -17.97 6.55 1.10
CA LEU A 171 -16.85 5.75 0.61
C LEU A 171 -16.76 5.82 -0.93
N PRO A 172 -15.60 6.15 -1.50
CA PRO A 172 -15.41 6.17 -2.95
C PRO A 172 -15.55 4.78 -3.59
N ILE A 173 -16.00 4.77 -4.84
CA ILE A 173 -15.95 3.58 -5.68
C ILE A 173 -14.57 3.54 -6.36
N LEU A 174 -13.82 2.47 -6.11
CA LEU A 174 -12.50 2.30 -6.72
C LEU A 174 -12.59 1.59 -8.06
N VAL A 175 -11.94 2.16 -9.04
CA VAL A 175 -11.74 1.54 -10.36
C VAL A 175 -10.24 1.34 -10.54
N ALA A 176 -9.77 0.12 -10.27
CA ALA A 176 -8.36 -0.21 -10.37
C ALA A 176 -8.03 -0.83 -11.74
N ASN A 177 -6.99 -0.34 -12.37
CA ASN A 177 -6.47 -0.87 -13.62
C ASN A 177 -5.00 -1.24 -13.51
N ASN A 178 -4.58 -2.21 -14.30
CA ASN A 178 -3.18 -2.58 -14.40
C ASN A 178 -2.37 -1.52 -15.14
N HIS A 179 -1.06 -1.55 -14.95
CA HIS A 179 -0.17 -0.68 -15.71
C HIS A 179 -0.26 -0.96 -17.20
N ILE A 180 -0.26 0.10 -17.99
CA ILE A 180 -0.05 -0.01 -19.43
C ILE A 180 1.40 -0.41 -19.66
N LEU A 181 1.60 -1.53 -20.36
CA LEU A 181 2.91 -2.01 -20.73
C LEU A 181 3.31 -1.44 -22.09
N PHE A 182 4.53 -0.98 -22.20
CA PHE A 182 5.16 -0.60 -23.44
C PHE A 182 6.32 -1.58 -23.72
N LEU A 183 6.27 -2.30 -24.82
CA LEU A 183 7.21 -3.39 -25.13
C LEU A 183 7.35 -4.40 -23.98
N ASP A 184 6.21 -4.85 -23.44
CA ASP A 184 6.10 -5.79 -22.32
C ASP A 184 6.76 -5.33 -21.00
N LYS A 185 7.08 -4.05 -20.88
CA LYS A 185 7.66 -3.45 -19.66
C LYS A 185 6.86 -2.26 -19.20
N LYS A 186 6.85 -2.04 -17.88
CA LYS A 186 6.27 -0.83 -17.30
C LYS A 186 7.00 0.39 -17.86
N ALA A 187 6.29 1.28 -18.52
CA ALA A 187 6.83 2.56 -18.97
C ALA A 187 7.19 3.43 -17.76
N SER A 188 8.37 4.05 -17.82
CA SER A 188 8.84 4.96 -16.77
C SER A 188 9.56 6.14 -17.39
N SER A 189 9.24 7.35 -16.93
CA SER A 189 9.92 8.58 -17.37
C SER A 189 11.42 8.59 -17.03
N SER A 190 11.83 7.86 -15.99
CA SER A 190 13.23 7.69 -15.58
C SER A 190 13.89 6.44 -16.16
N GLY A 191 13.15 5.60 -16.88
CA GLY A 191 13.65 4.38 -17.50
C GLY A 191 14.36 4.63 -18.82
N SER A 192 15.08 3.60 -19.32
CA SER A 192 15.72 3.60 -20.65
C SER A 192 14.70 3.56 -21.80
N ILE A 193 13.51 3.03 -21.54
CA ILE A 193 12.39 2.99 -22.50
C ILE A 193 11.40 4.07 -22.06
N LYS A 194 11.30 5.12 -22.85
CA LYS A 194 10.34 6.21 -22.64
C LYS A 194 9.07 5.92 -23.43
N PRO A 195 7.89 6.20 -22.87
CA PRO A 195 6.66 6.20 -23.65
C PRO A 195 6.73 7.28 -24.74
N PRO A 196 6.02 7.08 -25.86
CA PRO A 196 5.95 8.05 -26.93
C PRO A 196 5.35 9.37 -26.49
#